data_7707e43b247c7cd2f49fcb73ed139286
#
_entry.id   7707e43b247c7cd2f49fcb73ed139286
#
_cell.length_a   1.000
_cell.length_b   1.000
_cell.length_c   1.000
_cell.angle_alpha   90.00
_cell.angle_beta   90.00
_cell.angle_gamma   90.00
#
_symmetry.space_group_name_H-M   'P 1'
#
loop_
_entity.id
_entity.type
_entity.pdbx_description
1 polymer ?
#
loop_
_entity_poly.entity_id
_entity_poly.type
_entity_poly.pdbx_seq_one_letter_code
_entity_poly.pdbx_strand_id
1 'polypeptide(L)'
;MAKPRAPLFGFGASGQLGKSLVYGNWKGIDVAREYVIPANPNSSAQSTQRGKMTSAVAEWHDATNVLTATDKLAWNRLAGVQKPPRSGFNEFVKRLIDASISDGAAFEHMFGITNIVLTHNAFKADIDDSANGTLTVTIHVGNSKSFFSVTATDAQVGGLTSFTAFDTGFAAGTTIYYWFDVPAGVTYKRSGLYTGVLT
;
A
#
# COMPACT_ATOMS: atom_id res chain seq x y z
N MET A 1 -21.90 2.63 34.26
CA MET A 1 -20.62 3.40 34.23
C MET A 1 -20.85 4.69 35.00
N ALA A 2 -20.13 4.93 36.08
CA ALA A 2 -20.23 6.18 36.85
C ALA A 2 -19.57 7.32 36.06
N LYS A 3 -20.18 8.50 36.05
CA LYS A 3 -19.64 9.72 35.45
C LYS A 3 -19.24 10.69 36.56
N PRO A 4 -18.06 10.55 37.15
CA PRO A 4 -17.66 11.48 38.21
C PRO A 4 -17.42 12.87 37.59
N ARG A 5 -17.94 13.88 38.21
CA ARG A 5 -17.52 15.25 37.99
C ARG A 5 -16.31 15.49 38.90
N ALA A 6 -15.18 15.79 38.30
CA ALA A 6 -13.93 16.05 39.00
C ALA A 6 -13.55 14.90 39.97
N PRO A 7 -13.08 13.74 39.48
CA PRO A 7 -12.58 12.69 40.37
C PRO A 7 -11.38 13.20 41.19
N LEU A 8 -11.16 12.60 42.35
CA LEU A 8 -10.08 13.00 43.27
C LEU A 8 -10.16 14.47 43.76
N PHE A 9 -11.18 14.76 44.54
CA PHE A 9 -11.32 16.06 45.22
C PHE A 9 -11.34 17.31 44.35
N GLY A 10 -11.87 17.20 43.14
CA GLY A 10 -12.04 18.34 42.25
C GLY A 10 -10.88 18.54 41.25
N PHE A 11 -9.88 17.72 41.26
CA PHE A 11 -8.81 17.75 40.26
C PHE A 11 -9.11 16.81 39.09
N GLY A 12 -8.81 17.23 37.85
CA GLY A 12 -8.86 16.36 36.69
C GLY A 12 -7.87 15.21 36.89
N ALA A 13 -8.32 13.97 36.63
CA ALA A 13 -7.46 12.79 36.74
C ALA A 13 -7.43 12.07 35.39
N SER A 14 -6.22 11.65 34.98
CA SER A 14 -6.03 10.79 33.84
C SER A 14 -4.97 9.73 34.15
N GLY A 15 -5.11 8.54 33.56
CA GLY A 15 -4.18 7.44 33.77
C GLY A 15 -4.71 6.34 34.67
N GLN A 16 -3.81 5.46 35.11
CA GLN A 16 -4.12 4.23 35.84
C GLN A 16 -3.70 4.34 37.28
N LEU A 17 -4.57 3.91 38.18
CA LEU A 17 -4.29 3.83 39.61
C LEU A 17 -4.21 2.34 40.01
N GLY A 18 -3.01 1.87 40.40
CA GLY A 18 -2.79 0.59 41.04
C GLY A 18 -3.35 -0.65 40.32
N LYS A 19 -3.44 -0.67 39.01
CA LYS A 19 -4.07 -1.77 38.22
C LYS A 19 -5.52 -2.07 38.61
N SER A 20 -6.22 -1.12 39.27
CA SER A 20 -7.62 -1.30 39.65
C SER A 20 -8.54 -0.32 38.95
N LEU A 21 -8.17 0.93 38.81
CA LEU A 21 -8.97 1.99 38.24
C LEU A 21 -8.22 2.71 37.12
N VAL A 22 -8.96 3.06 36.06
CA VAL A 22 -8.46 3.93 34.98
C VAL A 22 -9.36 5.15 34.89
N TYR A 23 -8.74 6.31 34.96
CA TYR A 23 -9.37 7.61 34.75
C TYR A 23 -9.07 8.09 33.33
N GLY A 24 -10.03 8.66 32.67
CA GLY A 24 -9.87 9.23 31.34
C GLY A 24 -10.97 10.20 31.01
N ASN A 25 -10.72 11.02 30.00
CA ASN A 25 -11.72 11.91 29.42
C ASN A 25 -12.17 11.35 28.07
N TRP A 26 -13.49 11.20 27.91
CA TRP A 26 -14.09 10.78 26.65
C TRP A 26 -15.08 11.84 26.19
N LYS A 27 -14.77 12.51 25.09
CA LYS A 27 -15.61 13.59 24.53
C LYS A 27 -15.96 14.67 25.56
N GLY A 28 -15.00 15.10 26.38
CA GLY A 28 -15.21 16.12 27.41
C GLY A 28 -15.89 15.61 28.68
N ILE A 29 -16.15 14.33 28.80
CA ILE A 29 -16.76 13.70 29.98
C ILE A 29 -15.67 12.89 30.72
N ASP A 30 -15.47 13.21 31.98
CA ASP A 30 -14.56 12.44 32.85
C ASP A 30 -15.17 11.08 33.18
N VAL A 31 -14.40 10.03 32.99
CA VAL A 31 -14.82 8.64 33.15
C VAL A 31 -13.85 7.91 34.06
N ALA A 32 -14.39 7.20 35.05
CA ALA A 32 -13.66 6.20 35.81
C ALA A 32 -14.16 4.81 35.46
N ARG A 33 -13.27 3.90 35.17
CA ARG A 33 -13.59 2.51 34.84
C ARG A 33 -12.65 1.56 35.54
N GLU A 34 -13.10 0.34 35.75
CA GLU A 34 -12.24 -0.75 36.20
C GLU A 34 -11.12 -0.99 35.19
N TYR A 35 -9.93 -1.28 35.69
CA TYR A 35 -8.83 -1.71 34.85
C TYR A 35 -9.09 -3.16 34.39
N VAL A 36 -9.25 -3.32 33.09
CA VAL A 36 -9.44 -4.64 32.49
C VAL A 36 -8.20 -4.96 31.65
N ILE A 37 -7.57 -6.10 31.93
CA ILE A 37 -6.55 -6.65 31.04
C ILE A 37 -7.30 -7.34 29.90
N PRO A 38 -7.20 -6.84 28.68
CA PRO A 38 -7.87 -7.49 27.55
C PRO A 38 -7.34 -8.91 27.38
N ALA A 39 -8.24 -9.86 27.29
CA ALA A 39 -7.87 -11.22 26.89
C ALA A 39 -7.32 -11.17 25.46
N ASN A 40 -6.16 -11.82 25.26
CA ASN A 40 -5.61 -12.02 23.93
C ASN A 40 -5.76 -13.50 23.58
N PRO A 41 -6.90 -13.92 23.02
CA PRO A 41 -7.21 -15.33 22.81
C PRO A 41 -6.29 -16.02 21.79
N ASN A 42 -5.50 -15.22 21.03
CA ASN A 42 -4.59 -15.71 20.01
C ASN A 42 -5.25 -16.76 19.08
N SER A 43 -6.47 -16.44 18.64
CA SER A 43 -7.21 -17.31 17.73
C SER A 43 -6.47 -17.50 16.40
N SER A 44 -6.75 -18.62 15.73
CA SER A 44 -6.18 -18.94 14.41
C SER A 44 -6.35 -17.77 13.41
N ALA A 45 -7.54 -17.17 13.37
CA ALA A 45 -7.80 -16.01 12.51
C ALA A 45 -6.93 -14.79 12.86
N GLN A 46 -6.74 -14.50 14.15
CA GLN A 46 -5.85 -13.42 14.60
C GLN A 46 -4.39 -13.70 14.24
N SER A 47 -3.94 -14.94 14.41
CA SER A 47 -2.59 -15.37 14.05
C SER A 47 -2.36 -15.20 12.55
N THR A 48 -3.31 -15.59 11.71
CA THR A 48 -3.26 -15.42 10.25
C THR A 48 -3.14 -13.93 9.87
N GLN A 49 -3.95 -13.04 10.46
CA GLN A 49 -3.88 -11.61 10.16
C GLN A 49 -2.56 -10.97 10.62
N ARG A 50 -2.06 -11.37 11.77
CA ARG A 50 -0.73 -10.93 12.24
C ARG A 50 0.37 -11.43 11.31
N GLY A 51 0.29 -12.66 10.83
CA GLY A 51 1.22 -13.21 9.83
C GLY A 51 1.24 -12.38 8.55
N LYS A 52 0.08 -12.05 7.99
CA LYS A 52 -0.05 -11.19 6.80
C LYS A 52 0.60 -9.83 7.02
N MET A 53 0.36 -9.20 8.17
CA MET A 53 0.99 -7.92 8.49
C MET A 53 2.51 -8.04 8.60
N THR A 54 3.01 -9.09 9.25
CA THR A 54 4.45 -9.33 9.40
C THR A 54 5.11 -9.51 8.03
N SER A 55 4.51 -10.30 7.14
CA SER A 55 5.02 -10.51 5.78
C SER A 55 5.01 -9.22 4.97
N ALA A 56 3.94 -8.40 5.06
CA ALA A 56 3.87 -7.13 4.36
C ALA A 56 4.94 -6.13 4.80
N VAL A 57 5.23 -6.11 6.10
CA VAL A 57 6.30 -5.26 6.66
C VAL A 57 7.68 -5.77 6.23
N ALA A 58 7.89 -7.08 6.24
CA ALA A 58 9.13 -7.69 5.78
C ALA A 58 9.40 -7.34 4.31
N GLU A 59 8.40 -7.46 3.44
CA GLU A 59 8.48 -7.11 2.02
C GLU A 59 8.92 -5.66 1.78
N TRP A 60 8.37 -4.71 2.54
CA TRP A 60 8.78 -3.31 2.43
C TRP A 60 10.22 -3.06 2.83
N HIS A 61 10.73 -3.80 3.80
CA HIS A 61 12.07 -3.63 4.38
C HIS A 61 13.13 -4.54 3.77
N ASP A 62 12.74 -5.53 2.99
CA ASP A 62 13.69 -6.47 2.40
C ASP A 62 14.59 -5.75 1.39
N ALA A 63 15.90 -5.81 1.65
CA ALA A 63 16.91 -5.22 0.80
C ALA A 63 17.25 -6.10 -0.43
N THR A 64 16.86 -7.36 -0.41
CA THR A 64 17.09 -8.33 -1.49
C THR A 64 15.94 -8.38 -2.48
N ASN A 65 14.80 -7.81 -2.10
CA ASN A 65 13.60 -7.77 -2.92
C ASN A 65 13.53 -6.57 -3.85
N VAL A 66 12.69 -6.73 -4.81
CA VAL A 66 12.43 -5.94 -6.00
C VAL A 66 12.03 -4.48 -5.72
N LEU A 67 11.65 -4.11 -4.47
CA LEU A 67 11.25 -2.75 -4.11
C LEU A 67 12.44 -1.79 -4.00
N THR A 68 12.72 -1.11 -5.09
CA THR A 68 13.74 -0.06 -5.16
C THR A 68 13.32 1.22 -4.43
N ALA A 69 14.26 2.16 -4.28
CA ALA A 69 13.94 3.50 -3.78
C ALA A 69 12.90 4.22 -4.67
N THR A 70 12.94 3.99 -5.97
CA THR A 70 11.97 4.54 -6.94
C THR A 70 10.56 3.98 -6.69
N ASP A 71 10.46 2.69 -6.40
CA ASP A 71 9.17 2.06 -6.07
C ASP A 71 8.60 2.63 -4.77
N LYS A 72 9.42 2.81 -3.75
CA LYS A 72 8.99 3.45 -2.49
C LYS A 72 8.50 4.89 -2.69
N LEU A 73 9.15 5.65 -3.57
CA LEU A 73 8.68 6.98 -3.97
C LEU A 73 7.36 6.92 -4.74
N ALA A 74 7.17 5.94 -5.61
CA ALA A 74 5.92 5.74 -6.34
C ALA A 74 4.75 5.42 -5.37
N TRP A 75 5.00 4.62 -4.35
CA TRP A 75 4.02 4.34 -3.30
C TRP A 75 3.67 5.58 -2.47
N ASN A 76 4.65 6.44 -2.16
CA ASN A 76 4.41 7.72 -1.48
C ASN A 76 3.55 8.66 -2.33
N ARG A 77 3.77 8.71 -3.64
CA ARG A 77 2.93 9.53 -4.56
C ARG A 77 1.50 9.00 -4.60
N LEU A 78 1.32 7.69 -4.73
CA LEU A 78 0.00 7.08 -4.71
C LEU A 78 -0.74 7.38 -3.41
N ALA A 79 -0.07 7.24 -2.28
CA ALA A 79 -0.63 7.50 -0.96
C ALA A 79 -1.08 8.95 -0.78
N GLY A 80 -0.33 9.90 -1.36
CA GLY A 80 -0.68 11.33 -1.33
C GLY A 80 -1.95 11.69 -2.11
N VAL A 81 -2.34 10.88 -3.10
CA VAL A 81 -3.58 11.08 -3.89
C VAL A 81 -4.80 10.49 -3.17
N GLN A 82 -4.60 9.57 -2.24
CA GLN A 82 -5.71 8.94 -1.51
C GLN A 82 -6.39 9.92 -0.52
N LYS A 83 -7.65 9.67 -0.24
CA LYS A 83 -8.42 10.43 0.77
C LYS A 83 -8.92 9.48 1.87
N PRO A 84 -8.52 9.65 3.14
CA PRO A 84 -7.51 10.58 3.66
C PRO A 84 -6.08 10.22 3.19
N PRO A 85 -5.16 11.21 3.12
CA PRO A 85 -3.76 10.96 2.78
C PRO A 85 -3.08 9.99 3.77
N ARG A 86 -2.16 9.18 3.27
CA ARG A 86 -1.42 8.16 4.04
C ARG A 86 0.06 8.22 3.73
N SER A 87 0.87 7.49 4.50
CA SER A 87 2.25 7.21 4.07
C SER A 87 2.27 6.13 3.00
N GLY A 88 3.29 6.14 2.13
CA GLY A 88 3.47 5.11 1.11
C GLY A 88 3.55 3.71 1.70
N PHE A 89 4.24 3.57 2.84
CA PHE A 89 4.28 2.33 3.60
C PHE A 89 2.88 1.83 3.99
N ASN A 90 2.04 2.70 4.56
CA ASN A 90 0.70 2.32 4.97
C ASN A 90 -0.21 1.95 3.77
N GLU A 91 -0.05 2.65 2.65
CA GLU A 91 -0.80 2.32 1.43
C GLU A 91 -0.34 0.99 0.83
N PHE A 92 0.96 0.74 0.80
CA PHE A 92 1.55 -0.53 0.36
C PHE A 92 1.03 -1.70 1.21
N VAL A 93 1.22 -1.62 2.54
CA VAL A 93 0.79 -2.67 3.47
C VAL A 93 -0.70 -2.93 3.39
N LYS A 94 -1.52 -1.86 3.31
CA LYS A 94 -2.97 -2.00 3.15
C LYS A 94 -3.32 -2.80 1.90
N ARG A 95 -2.78 -2.41 0.74
CA ARG A 95 -3.11 -3.08 -0.53
C ARG A 95 -2.65 -4.51 -0.56
N LEU A 96 -1.49 -4.78 -0.01
CA LEU A 96 -0.94 -6.12 0.06
C LEU A 96 -1.78 -7.03 0.95
N ILE A 97 -2.27 -6.53 2.09
CA ILE A 97 -3.19 -7.27 2.97
C ILE A 97 -4.56 -7.46 2.32
N ASP A 98 -5.12 -6.40 1.69
CA ASP A 98 -6.42 -6.48 1.01
C ASP A 98 -6.37 -7.53 -0.12
N ALA A 99 -5.31 -7.54 -0.91
CA ALA A 99 -5.06 -8.53 -1.94
C ALA A 99 -5.00 -9.95 -1.35
N SER A 100 -4.22 -10.15 -0.31
CA SER A 100 -4.10 -11.44 0.39
C SER A 100 -5.41 -11.93 1.04
N ILE A 101 -6.35 -11.03 1.37
CA ILE A 101 -7.66 -11.41 1.92
C ILE A 101 -8.62 -11.86 0.82
N SER A 102 -8.62 -11.16 -0.33
CA SER A 102 -9.55 -11.46 -1.43
C SER A 102 -9.27 -12.80 -2.12
N ASP A 103 -8.03 -13.26 -2.10
CA ASP A 103 -7.57 -14.41 -2.88
C ASP A 103 -7.38 -15.69 -2.08
N GLY A 104 -7.28 -15.61 -0.77
CA GLY A 104 -6.90 -16.76 0.07
C GLY A 104 -5.52 -17.35 -0.26
N ALA A 105 -4.78 -16.71 -1.15
CA ALA A 105 -3.51 -17.18 -1.69
C ALA A 105 -2.30 -16.75 -0.84
N ALA A 106 -1.17 -17.35 -1.13
CA ALA A 106 0.10 -16.95 -0.56
C ALA A 106 0.41 -15.48 -0.90
N PHE A 107 1.18 -14.86 -0.04
CA PHE A 107 1.68 -13.50 -0.20
C PHE A 107 2.52 -13.44 -1.49
N GLU A 108 2.09 -12.67 -2.44
CA GLU A 108 2.81 -12.52 -3.70
C GLU A 108 3.49 -11.15 -3.78
N HIS A 109 4.70 -11.12 -4.33
CA HIS A 109 5.53 -9.93 -4.44
C HIS A 109 4.86 -8.85 -5.28
N MET A 110 5.02 -7.60 -4.88
CA MET A 110 4.64 -6.45 -5.68
C MET A 110 5.74 -6.12 -6.69
N PHE A 111 5.36 -5.62 -7.85
CA PHE A 111 6.26 -5.35 -8.96
C PHE A 111 7.34 -4.33 -8.64
N GLY A 112 8.57 -4.62 -9.02
CA GLY A 112 9.66 -3.67 -9.16
C GLY A 112 9.86 -3.23 -10.60
N ILE A 113 10.23 -1.98 -10.83
CA ILE A 113 10.57 -1.48 -12.16
C ILE A 113 12.06 -1.44 -12.30
N THR A 114 12.59 -2.12 -13.31
CA THR A 114 14.03 -2.26 -13.51
C THR A 114 14.59 -1.40 -14.63
N ASN A 115 13.79 -1.12 -15.68
CA ASN A 115 14.25 -0.37 -16.83
C ASN A 115 13.13 0.49 -17.40
N ILE A 116 13.32 1.80 -17.43
CA ILE A 116 12.30 2.75 -17.91
C ILE A 116 12.90 3.58 -19.01
N VAL A 117 12.25 3.59 -20.18
CA VAL A 117 12.55 4.48 -21.30
C VAL A 117 11.38 5.44 -21.48
N LEU A 118 11.65 6.74 -21.26
CA LEU A 118 10.63 7.80 -21.30
C LEU A 118 10.74 8.61 -22.59
N THR A 119 10.57 7.97 -23.72
CA THR A 119 10.53 8.66 -25.03
C THR A 119 9.07 8.79 -25.44
N HIS A 120 8.69 9.96 -25.97
CA HIS A 120 7.28 10.23 -26.32
C HIS A 120 6.70 9.24 -27.33
N ASN A 121 7.49 8.81 -28.31
CA ASN A 121 7.09 7.84 -29.34
C ASN A 121 7.40 6.37 -28.99
N ALA A 122 8.12 6.13 -27.90
CA ALA A 122 8.59 4.80 -27.53
C ALA A 122 8.72 4.66 -26.01
N PHE A 123 7.59 4.82 -25.32
CA PHE A 123 7.56 4.53 -23.88
C PHE A 123 7.76 3.02 -23.67
N LYS A 124 8.69 2.68 -22.79
CA LYS A 124 8.98 1.31 -22.42
C LYS A 124 9.23 1.22 -20.91
N ALA A 125 8.79 0.16 -20.30
CA ALA A 125 9.12 -0.17 -18.93
C ALA A 125 9.25 -1.69 -18.78
N ASP A 126 10.28 -2.14 -18.09
CA ASP A 126 10.44 -3.54 -17.73
C ASP A 126 10.02 -3.74 -16.28
N ILE A 127 9.24 -4.78 -16.05
CA ILE A 127 8.75 -5.13 -14.71
C ILE A 127 9.32 -6.48 -14.35
N ASP A 128 10.02 -6.54 -13.23
CA ASP A 128 10.48 -7.79 -12.65
C ASP A 128 9.37 -8.37 -11.73
N ASP A 129 8.85 -9.50 -12.12
CA ASP A 129 7.95 -10.32 -11.31
C ASP A 129 8.37 -11.80 -11.47
N SER A 130 9.54 -12.09 -10.99
CA SER A 130 10.18 -13.41 -11.13
C SER A 130 9.40 -14.54 -10.43
N ALA A 131 8.44 -14.20 -9.58
CA ALA A 131 7.73 -15.17 -8.75
C ALA A 131 6.51 -15.82 -9.40
N ASN A 132 5.95 -15.30 -10.51
CA ASN A 132 4.57 -15.59 -10.87
C ASN A 132 4.28 -16.11 -12.29
N GLY A 133 5.21 -16.64 -13.02
CA GLY A 133 4.93 -17.28 -14.31
C GLY A 133 4.41 -16.29 -15.38
N THR A 134 3.60 -16.79 -16.32
CA THR A 134 3.11 -15.98 -17.45
C THR A 134 1.90 -15.13 -17.04
N LEU A 135 2.11 -13.88 -16.69
CA LEU A 135 1.06 -12.92 -16.37
C LEU A 135 0.89 -11.89 -17.49
N THR A 136 -0.32 -11.45 -17.69
CA THR A 136 -0.60 -10.29 -18.54
C THR A 136 -0.60 -9.03 -17.69
N VAL A 137 0.27 -8.10 -17.99
CA VAL A 137 0.41 -6.84 -17.26
C VAL A 137 -0.15 -5.70 -18.09
N THR A 138 -0.92 -4.83 -17.48
CA THR A 138 -1.43 -3.61 -18.11
C THR A 138 -0.75 -2.39 -17.50
N ILE A 139 -0.23 -1.51 -18.36
CA ILE A 139 0.26 -0.21 -17.98
C ILE A 139 -0.79 0.85 -18.26
N HIS A 140 -0.96 1.77 -17.33
CA HIS A 140 -1.84 2.92 -17.45
C HIS A 140 -1.00 4.19 -17.43
N VAL A 141 -1.11 5.03 -18.45
CA VAL A 141 -0.35 6.27 -18.61
C VAL A 141 -1.27 7.47 -18.74
N GLY A 142 -0.93 8.56 -18.10
CA GLY A 142 -1.68 9.81 -18.18
C GLY A 142 -0.83 11.02 -17.81
N ASN A 143 -1.32 12.20 -18.11
CA ASN A 143 -0.70 13.48 -17.74
C ASN A 143 -1.21 14.03 -16.38
N SER A 144 -2.02 13.26 -15.67
CA SER A 144 -2.57 13.60 -14.36
C SER A 144 -2.41 12.45 -13.37
N LYS A 145 -2.34 12.76 -12.08
CA LYS A 145 -2.23 11.76 -11.01
C LYS A 145 -3.49 10.90 -10.81
N SER A 146 -4.61 11.32 -11.39
CA SER A 146 -5.93 10.69 -11.20
C SER A 146 -6.62 10.26 -12.49
N PHE A 147 -6.08 10.63 -13.64
CA PHE A 147 -6.67 10.31 -14.93
C PHE A 147 -5.61 9.74 -15.88
N PHE A 148 -5.90 8.57 -16.43
CA PHE A 148 -5.00 7.81 -17.29
C PHE A 148 -5.75 7.50 -18.59
N SER A 149 -5.31 8.12 -19.68
CA SER A 149 -5.99 8.05 -20.97
C SER A 149 -5.41 6.98 -21.89
N VAL A 150 -4.19 6.54 -21.62
CA VAL A 150 -3.49 5.56 -22.46
C VAL A 150 -3.27 4.29 -21.66
N THR A 151 -3.57 3.15 -22.27
CA THR A 151 -3.31 1.83 -21.68
C THR A 151 -2.63 0.95 -22.73
N ALA A 152 -1.67 0.17 -22.29
CA ALA A 152 -1.06 -0.89 -23.10
C ALA A 152 -0.97 -2.16 -22.26
N THR A 153 -1.07 -3.31 -22.92
CA THR A 153 -1.05 -4.61 -22.25
C THR A 153 -0.01 -5.48 -22.92
N ASP A 154 0.79 -6.16 -22.14
CA ASP A 154 1.77 -7.13 -22.62
C ASP A 154 1.83 -8.36 -21.72
N ALA A 155 2.31 -9.47 -22.26
CA ALA A 155 2.42 -10.73 -21.56
C ALA A 155 3.85 -10.91 -21.03
N GLN A 156 3.96 -11.39 -19.80
CA GLN A 156 5.23 -11.70 -19.18
C GLN A 156 5.88 -12.92 -19.86
N VAL A 157 7.17 -12.82 -20.12
CA VAL A 157 7.98 -13.91 -20.63
C VAL A 157 9.18 -14.13 -19.71
N GLY A 158 9.25 -15.29 -19.07
CA GLY A 158 10.41 -15.68 -18.25
C GLY A 158 10.64 -14.86 -16.98
N GLY A 159 9.57 -14.36 -16.35
CA GLY A 159 9.64 -13.57 -15.13
C GLY A 159 9.87 -12.06 -15.34
N LEU A 160 10.01 -11.64 -16.59
CA LEU A 160 10.17 -10.23 -16.96
C LEU A 160 9.09 -9.84 -17.97
N THR A 161 8.37 -8.77 -17.68
CA THR A 161 7.47 -8.14 -18.65
C THR A 161 8.18 -6.93 -19.25
N SER A 162 8.52 -7.02 -20.53
CA SER A 162 9.08 -5.92 -21.29
C SER A 162 8.03 -5.42 -22.26
N PHE A 163 7.40 -4.28 -21.95
CA PHE A 163 6.42 -3.71 -22.87
C PHE A 163 7.07 -3.36 -24.20
N THR A 164 6.46 -3.79 -25.28
CA THR A 164 6.81 -3.28 -26.61
C THR A 164 6.64 -1.76 -26.60
N ALA A 165 7.61 -1.06 -27.14
CA ALA A 165 7.58 0.40 -27.18
C ALA A 165 6.28 0.89 -27.86
N PHE A 166 5.55 1.78 -27.20
CA PHE A 166 4.30 2.33 -27.70
C PHE A 166 4.28 3.86 -27.62
N ASP A 167 3.55 4.49 -28.50
CA ASP A 167 3.34 5.93 -28.48
C ASP A 167 2.32 6.29 -27.40
N THR A 168 2.72 7.19 -26.50
CA THR A 168 1.83 7.68 -25.43
C THR A 168 0.84 8.73 -25.92
N GLY A 169 1.05 9.32 -27.09
CA GLY A 169 0.28 10.44 -27.64
C GLY A 169 0.52 11.77 -26.94
N PHE A 170 1.47 11.84 -25.99
CA PHE A 170 1.85 13.07 -25.29
C PHE A 170 3.12 13.66 -25.89
N ALA A 171 3.20 14.99 -25.97
CA ALA A 171 4.36 15.70 -26.53
C ALA A 171 5.61 15.51 -25.63
N ALA A 172 6.79 15.60 -26.25
CA ALA A 172 8.05 15.68 -25.54
C ALA A 172 8.05 16.85 -24.53
N GLY A 173 8.67 16.68 -23.37
CA GLY A 173 8.63 17.64 -22.27
C GLY A 173 7.40 17.48 -21.34
N THR A 174 6.43 16.66 -21.69
CA THR A 174 5.25 16.42 -20.84
C THR A 174 5.61 15.57 -19.64
N THR A 175 5.19 15.99 -18.45
CA THR A 175 5.25 15.14 -17.25
C THR A 175 4.12 14.14 -17.28
N ILE A 176 4.45 12.88 -17.25
CA ILE A 176 3.51 11.77 -17.22
C ILE A 176 3.51 11.08 -15.85
N TYR A 177 2.39 10.45 -15.57
CA TYR A 177 2.18 9.55 -14.43
C TYR A 177 1.75 8.19 -14.98
N TYR A 178 2.29 7.11 -14.42
CA TYR A 178 1.97 5.77 -14.88
C TYR A 178 2.01 4.76 -13.74
N TRP A 179 1.27 3.69 -13.90
CA TRP A 179 1.21 2.58 -12.96
C TRP A 179 0.83 1.31 -13.69
N PHE A 180 1.07 0.18 -13.04
CA PHE A 180 0.85 -1.14 -13.61
C PHE A 180 -0.18 -1.89 -12.80
N ASP A 181 -0.96 -2.74 -13.46
CA ASP A 181 -1.78 -3.75 -12.81
C ASP A 181 -1.78 -5.06 -13.61
N VAL A 182 -2.24 -6.12 -12.95
CA VAL A 182 -2.49 -7.41 -13.54
C VAL A 182 -3.99 -7.60 -13.60
N PRO A 183 -4.60 -7.61 -14.79
CA PRO A 183 -6.03 -7.85 -14.91
C PRO A 183 -6.40 -9.27 -14.50
N ALA A 184 -7.41 -9.32 -13.71
CA ALA A 184 -8.33 -10.38 -13.31
C ALA A 184 -7.93 -11.87 -13.44
N GLY A 185 -8.16 -12.55 -12.39
CA GLY A 185 -8.16 -13.99 -12.20
C GLY A 185 -7.47 -14.41 -10.93
N VAL A 186 -6.48 -13.64 -10.54
CA VAL A 186 -5.70 -13.88 -9.33
C VAL A 186 -5.27 -12.53 -8.80
N THR A 187 -5.64 -12.19 -7.61
CA THR A 187 -5.18 -11.07 -6.80
C THR A 187 -4.85 -9.75 -7.53
N TYR A 188 -5.59 -8.73 -7.24
CA TYR A 188 -5.41 -7.38 -7.81
C TYR A 188 -4.06 -6.79 -7.40
N LYS A 189 -3.03 -7.06 -8.17
CA LYS A 189 -1.69 -6.51 -7.96
C LYS A 189 -1.57 -5.20 -8.70
N ARG A 190 -1.41 -4.13 -7.95
CA ARG A 190 -1.17 -2.80 -8.49
C ARG A 190 0.17 -2.26 -7.99
N SER A 191 0.92 -1.61 -8.87
CA SER A 191 2.12 -0.87 -8.50
C SER A 191 1.80 0.48 -7.85
N GLY A 192 2.83 1.16 -7.34
CA GLY A 192 2.78 2.56 -6.96
C GLY A 192 2.54 3.48 -8.17
N LEU A 193 2.44 4.78 -7.93
CA LEU A 193 2.27 5.78 -8.98
C LEU A 193 3.64 6.38 -9.35
N TYR A 194 4.16 6.03 -10.50
CA TYR A 194 5.40 6.55 -11.03
C TYR A 194 5.20 7.86 -11.77
N THR A 195 6.28 8.57 -12.00
CA THR A 195 6.28 9.80 -12.81
C THR A 195 7.59 9.94 -13.55
N GLY A 196 7.52 10.57 -14.71
CA GLY A 196 8.66 10.91 -15.52
C GLY A 196 8.34 12.03 -16.50
N VAL A 197 9.35 12.55 -17.16
CA VAL A 197 9.20 13.54 -18.24
C VAL A 197 9.56 12.85 -19.54
N LEU A 198 8.69 12.93 -20.53
CA LEU A 198 8.93 12.40 -21.87
C LEU A 198 10.02 13.19 -22.58
N THR A 199 10.98 12.50 -23.16
CA THR A 199 12.05 13.10 -23.98
C THR A 199 11.78 12.98 -25.46
#